data_fa18ebcbb6868ad4d8bc9670ab6d601a
#
_entry.id   fa18ebcbb6868ad4d8bc9670ab6d601a
#
_cell.length_a   1.000
_cell.length_b   1.000
_cell.length_c   1.000
_cell.angle_alpha   90.00
_cell.angle_beta   90.00
_cell.angle_gamma   90.00
#
_symmetry.space_group_name_H-M   'P 1'
#
loop_
_entity.id
_entity.type
_entity.pdbx_description
1 polymer ?
#
loop_
_entity_poly.entity_id
_entity_poly.type
_entity_poly.pdbx_seq_one_letter_code
_entity_poly.pdbx_strand_id
1 'polypeptide(L)'
;MLFLLVLALTGCLSEEIPTEKETTLVRVGEEAPHFTVGMLDDTAITLSDLQGNVVLLTFFSTWCPTCRKQMQQMQTQIVDRFADRKFRFLPINRGETQQTVQEFCRELGIAFSVGLDPDMSIYSLYATRYVPRNFIISPNGKLLLSETDYAATIHRLLIEQIEQALQTTE
;
A
#
# COMPACT_ATOMS: atom_id res chain seq x y z
N MET A 1 28.31 -0.10 61.35
CA MET A 1 27.02 -0.11 60.61
C MET A 1 27.29 0.47 59.23
N LEU A 2 27.44 -0.41 58.22
CA LEU A 2 27.75 -0.02 56.84
C LEU A 2 26.47 -0.04 56.04
N PHE A 3 25.98 1.15 55.62
CA PHE A 3 24.80 1.30 54.76
C PHE A 3 25.20 1.09 53.30
N LEU A 4 24.82 -0.03 52.75
CA LEU A 4 24.94 -0.31 51.32
C LEU A 4 23.82 0.44 50.59
N LEU A 5 24.16 1.50 49.82
CA LEU A 5 23.29 2.24 48.95
C LEU A 5 23.11 1.46 47.63
N VAL A 6 22.00 0.77 47.48
CA VAL A 6 21.62 0.13 46.21
C VAL A 6 21.09 1.19 45.26
N LEU A 7 21.90 1.62 44.27
CA LEU A 7 21.42 2.43 43.13
C LEU A 7 20.61 1.52 42.21
N ALA A 8 19.27 1.68 42.24
CA ALA A 8 18.40 1.11 41.21
C ALA A 8 18.55 1.93 39.92
N LEU A 9 19.28 1.40 38.96
CA LEU A 9 19.28 1.91 37.57
C LEU A 9 17.95 1.53 36.92
N THR A 10 16.97 2.44 36.98
CA THR A 10 15.78 2.38 36.12
C THR A 10 16.19 2.78 34.71
N GLY A 11 16.60 1.82 33.90
CA GLY A 11 16.77 2.01 32.47
C GLY A 11 15.40 2.25 31.85
N CYS A 12 15.13 3.48 31.40
CA CYS A 12 14.03 3.74 30.45
C CYS A 12 14.36 2.94 29.18
N LEU A 13 13.66 1.83 28.97
CA LEU A 13 13.58 1.17 27.67
C LEU A 13 12.78 2.12 26.76
N SER A 14 13.46 2.97 26.02
CA SER A 14 12.84 3.67 24.89
C SER A 14 12.57 2.62 23.82
N GLU A 15 11.32 2.24 23.66
CA GLU A 15 10.87 1.39 22.56
C GLU A 15 11.07 2.21 21.26
N GLU A 16 12.12 1.90 20.50
CA GLU A 16 12.38 2.55 19.22
C GLU A 16 11.24 2.19 18.24
N ILE A 17 10.64 3.22 17.64
CA ILE A 17 9.61 3.02 16.61
C ILE A 17 10.31 2.43 15.39
N PRO A 18 9.92 1.21 14.93
CA PRO A 18 10.59 0.56 13.81
C PRO A 18 10.46 1.42 12.54
N THR A 19 11.54 1.48 11.78
CA THR A 19 11.61 2.20 10.52
C THR A 19 10.75 1.54 9.44
N GLU A 20 10.50 2.26 8.36
CA GLU A 20 9.81 1.72 7.19
C GLU A 20 10.47 0.42 6.68
N LYS A 21 11.79 0.43 6.56
CA LYS A 21 12.57 -0.71 6.07
C LYS A 21 12.41 -1.96 6.95
N GLU A 22 12.36 -1.80 8.26
CA GLU A 22 12.17 -2.89 9.22
C GLU A 22 10.75 -3.45 9.21
N THR A 23 9.79 -2.67 8.71
CA THR A 23 8.37 -3.05 8.62
C THR A 23 7.95 -3.52 7.23
N THR A 24 8.85 -3.48 6.25
CA THR A 24 8.63 -3.98 4.88
C THR A 24 9.12 -5.41 4.78
N LEU A 25 8.26 -6.33 4.34
CA LEU A 25 8.55 -7.77 4.26
C LEU A 25 9.00 -8.23 2.87
N VAL A 26 8.87 -7.37 1.87
CA VAL A 26 9.18 -7.65 0.46
C VAL A 26 10.32 -6.76 -0.03
N ARG A 27 11.01 -7.17 -1.10
CA ARG A 27 12.12 -6.41 -1.67
C ARG A 27 11.92 -6.14 -3.16
N VAL A 28 12.36 -4.96 -3.60
CA VAL A 28 12.43 -4.63 -5.03
C VAL A 28 13.29 -5.66 -5.76
N GLY A 29 12.79 -6.15 -6.90
CA GLY A 29 13.39 -7.20 -7.71
C GLY A 29 12.89 -8.62 -7.42
N GLU A 30 12.28 -8.87 -6.25
CA GLU A 30 11.65 -10.15 -5.91
C GLU A 30 10.24 -10.25 -6.53
N GLU A 31 9.70 -11.46 -6.58
CA GLU A 31 8.31 -11.67 -6.98
C GLU A 31 7.36 -11.12 -5.91
N ALA A 32 6.30 -10.44 -6.36
CA ALA A 32 5.26 -9.97 -5.47
C ALA A 32 4.49 -11.16 -4.87
N PRO A 33 4.23 -11.18 -3.55
CA PRO A 33 3.43 -12.23 -2.93
C PRO A 33 2.08 -12.40 -3.60
N HIS A 34 1.68 -13.64 -3.85
CA HIS A 34 0.39 -13.97 -4.45
C HIS A 34 -0.76 -13.81 -3.47
N PHE A 35 -1.88 -13.29 -3.96
CA PHE A 35 -3.13 -13.20 -3.22
C PHE A 35 -4.34 -13.17 -4.15
N THR A 36 -5.51 -13.41 -3.58
CA THR A 36 -6.82 -13.09 -4.17
C THR A 36 -7.53 -12.14 -3.21
N VAL A 37 -8.06 -11.04 -3.74
CA VAL A 37 -8.77 -10.01 -2.97
C VAL A 37 -10.22 -9.91 -3.42
N GLY A 38 -11.16 -9.90 -2.46
CA GLY A 38 -12.55 -9.53 -2.71
C GLY A 38 -12.67 -8.02 -2.89
N MET A 39 -13.49 -7.59 -3.87
CA MET A 39 -13.69 -6.18 -4.19
C MET A 39 -15.01 -5.67 -3.63
N LEU A 40 -15.16 -4.34 -3.49
CA LEU A 40 -16.40 -3.71 -3.03
C LEU A 40 -17.62 -3.97 -3.93
N ASP A 41 -17.41 -4.32 -5.18
CA ASP A 41 -18.45 -4.66 -6.16
C ASP A 41 -18.80 -6.15 -6.20
N ASP A 42 -18.44 -6.90 -5.14
CA ASP A 42 -18.65 -8.34 -4.97
C ASP A 42 -17.90 -9.22 -6.01
N THR A 43 -16.98 -8.64 -6.78
CA THR A 43 -16.05 -9.41 -7.62
C THR A 43 -14.81 -9.82 -6.84
N ALA A 44 -13.91 -10.59 -7.45
CA ALA A 44 -12.61 -10.91 -6.90
C ALA A 44 -11.51 -10.73 -7.95
N ILE A 45 -10.33 -10.34 -7.50
CA ILE A 45 -9.14 -10.19 -8.34
C ILE A 45 -8.02 -11.04 -7.74
N THR A 46 -7.43 -11.92 -8.54
CA THR A 46 -6.19 -12.60 -8.20
C THR A 46 -5.02 -11.83 -8.83
N LEU A 47 -3.94 -11.62 -8.09
CA LEU A 47 -2.80 -10.86 -8.63
C LEU A 47 -2.25 -11.43 -9.93
N SER A 48 -2.27 -12.77 -10.11
CA SER A 48 -1.85 -13.43 -11.35
C SER A 48 -2.72 -13.06 -12.57
N ASP A 49 -3.99 -12.70 -12.37
CA ASP A 49 -4.89 -12.31 -13.46
C ASP A 49 -4.52 -10.94 -14.06
N LEU A 50 -3.68 -10.19 -13.34
CA LEU A 50 -3.17 -8.89 -13.77
C LEU A 50 -1.83 -8.96 -14.51
N GLN A 51 -1.29 -10.17 -14.72
CA GLN A 51 -0.06 -10.35 -15.51
C GLN A 51 -0.18 -9.70 -16.88
N GLY A 52 0.94 -9.18 -17.38
CA GLY A 52 0.98 -8.37 -18.60
C GLY A 52 0.62 -6.90 -18.41
N ASN A 53 0.19 -6.49 -17.19
CA ASN A 53 -0.01 -5.10 -16.82
C ASN A 53 1.01 -4.66 -15.78
N VAL A 54 1.37 -3.38 -15.79
CA VAL A 54 1.99 -2.72 -14.63
C VAL A 54 0.90 -2.51 -13.58
N VAL A 55 1.11 -2.98 -12.35
CA VAL A 55 0.13 -2.84 -11.27
C VAL A 55 0.66 -1.87 -10.22
N LEU A 56 -0.12 -0.85 -9.89
CA LEU A 56 0.06 -0.06 -8.69
C LEU A 56 -0.84 -0.64 -7.59
N LEU A 57 -0.23 -1.36 -6.66
CA LEU A 57 -0.87 -1.87 -5.44
C LEU A 57 -0.70 -0.84 -4.33
N THR A 58 -1.82 -0.37 -3.76
CA THR A 58 -1.82 0.60 -2.66
C THR A 58 -2.62 0.08 -1.49
N PHE A 59 -1.99 -0.15 -0.34
CA PHE A 59 -2.70 -0.42 0.90
C PHE A 59 -3.00 0.89 1.64
N PHE A 60 -4.23 1.01 2.13
CA PHE A 60 -4.70 2.20 2.83
C PHE A 60 -5.69 1.86 3.95
N SER A 61 -5.98 2.84 4.81
CA SER A 61 -7.08 2.80 5.79
C SER A 61 -7.86 4.12 5.77
N THR A 62 -9.15 4.06 6.09
CA THR A 62 -10.06 5.22 6.00
C THR A 62 -9.76 6.28 7.06
N TRP A 63 -9.27 5.86 8.23
CA TRP A 63 -8.88 6.73 9.35
C TRP A 63 -7.56 7.47 9.13
N CYS A 64 -6.76 7.07 8.14
CA CYS A 64 -5.44 7.63 7.87
C CYS A 64 -5.55 8.95 7.07
N PRO A 65 -5.15 10.12 7.60
CA PRO A 65 -5.30 11.41 6.91
C PRO A 65 -4.50 11.49 5.60
N THR A 66 -3.29 10.91 5.57
CA THR A 66 -2.44 10.88 4.38
C THR A 66 -3.01 9.96 3.31
N CYS A 67 -3.60 8.82 3.71
CA CYS A 67 -4.31 7.94 2.80
C CYS A 67 -5.49 8.65 2.13
N ARG A 68 -6.31 9.38 2.91
CA ARG A 68 -7.44 10.16 2.37
C ARG A 68 -6.99 11.14 1.29
N LYS A 69 -5.93 11.91 1.56
CA LYS A 69 -5.35 12.86 0.58
C LYS A 69 -4.86 12.16 -0.68
N GLN A 70 -4.17 11.02 -0.53
CA GLN A 70 -3.70 10.24 -1.66
C GLN A 70 -4.86 9.73 -2.49
N MET A 71 -5.84 9.07 -1.89
CA MET A 71 -6.98 8.46 -2.58
C MET A 71 -7.81 9.49 -3.36
N GLN A 72 -8.01 10.72 -2.83
CA GLN A 72 -8.70 11.79 -3.54
C GLN A 72 -8.03 12.20 -4.85
N GLN A 73 -6.72 12.05 -4.96
CA GLN A 73 -5.96 12.47 -6.14
C GLN A 73 -5.71 11.34 -7.13
N MET A 74 -5.89 10.07 -6.71
CA MET A 74 -5.55 8.90 -7.55
C MET A 74 -6.34 8.84 -8.84
N GLN A 75 -7.63 9.24 -8.85
CA GLN A 75 -8.44 9.22 -10.06
C GLN A 75 -7.78 10.05 -11.17
N THR A 76 -7.56 11.33 -10.92
CA THR A 76 -7.05 12.28 -11.94
C THR A 76 -5.56 12.15 -12.19
N GLN A 77 -4.76 11.86 -11.14
CA GLN A 77 -3.31 11.83 -11.28
C GLN A 77 -2.78 10.51 -11.85
N ILE A 78 -3.48 9.42 -11.60
CA ILE A 78 -3.01 8.06 -11.94
C ILE A 78 -4.00 7.34 -12.85
N VAL A 79 -5.24 7.11 -12.41
CA VAL A 79 -6.19 6.24 -13.12
C VAL A 79 -6.50 6.79 -14.51
N ASP A 80 -6.90 8.06 -14.61
CA ASP A 80 -7.25 8.70 -15.89
C ASP A 80 -6.02 8.83 -16.80
N ARG A 81 -4.84 9.09 -16.23
CA ARG A 81 -3.59 9.24 -16.97
C ARG A 81 -3.17 7.96 -17.71
N PHE A 82 -3.43 6.81 -17.11
CA PHE A 82 -3.01 5.50 -17.63
C PHE A 82 -4.17 4.62 -18.10
N ALA A 83 -5.36 5.20 -18.31
CA ALA A 83 -6.59 4.45 -18.64
C ALA A 83 -6.44 3.57 -19.90
N ASP A 84 -5.76 4.07 -20.94
CA ASP A 84 -5.56 3.39 -22.23
C ASP A 84 -4.24 2.58 -22.30
N ARG A 85 -3.58 2.37 -21.15
CA ARG A 85 -2.30 1.65 -21.09
C ARG A 85 -2.48 0.29 -20.42
N LYS A 86 -1.49 -0.59 -20.56
CA LYS A 86 -1.39 -1.86 -19.81
C LYS A 86 -1.05 -1.59 -18.34
N PHE A 87 -1.96 -0.92 -17.67
CA PHE A 87 -1.85 -0.49 -16.27
C PHE A 87 -3.10 -0.86 -15.49
N ARG A 88 -2.90 -1.20 -14.21
CA ARG A 88 -3.99 -1.45 -13.25
C ARG A 88 -3.68 -0.78 -11.92
N PHE A 89 -4.62 0.00 -11.41
CA PHE A 89 -4.61 0.49 -10.04
C PHE A 89 -5.40 -0.47 -9.15
N LEU A 90 -4.76 -1.02 -8.13
CA LEU A 90 -5.36 -1.96 -7.18
C LEU A 90 -5.22 -1.42 -5.74
N PRO A 91 -6.11 -0.53 -5.31
CA PRO A 91 -6.17 -0.09 -3.92
C PRO A 91 -6.85 -1.15 -3.06
N ILE A 92 -6.24 -1.49 -1.91
CA ILE A 92 -6.77 -2.45 -0.95
C ILE A 92 -6.88 -1.76 0.41
N ASN A 93 -8.08 -1.72 0.94
CA ASN A 93 -8.30 -1.29 2.31
C ASN A 93 -7.95 -2.42 3.28
N ARG A 94 -7.17 -2.10 4.31
CA ARG A 94 -6.75 -3.08 5.30
C ARG A 94 -7.41 -2.86 6.66
N GLY A 95 -7.90 -3.94 7.26
CA GLY A 95 -8.32 -4.00 8.66
C GLY A 95 -9.64 -3.31 8.97
N GLU A 96 -10.49 -3.05 7.96
CA GLU A 96 -11.77 -2.36 8.14
C GLU A 96 -12.91 -3.13 7.46
N THR A 97 -14.14 -2.88 7.91
CA THR A 97 -15.33 -3.54 7.35
C THR A 97 -15.70 -2.98 5.98
N GLN A 98 -16.37 -3.79 5.17
CA GLN A 98 -16.92 -3.38 3.87
C GLN A 98 -17.77 -2.11 3.98
N GLN A 99 -18.63 -2.00 5.00
CA GLN A 99 -19.48 -0.84 5.21
C GLN A 99 -18.64 0.43 5.42
N THR A 100 -17.61 0.39 6.27
CA THR A 100 -16.72 1.53 6.52
C THR A 100 -16.04 2.00 5.22
N VAL A 101 -15.58 1.06 4.40
CA VAL A 101 -14.92 1.37 3.13
C VAL A 101 -15.91 1.93 2.10
N GLN A 102 -17.15 1.41 2.05
CA GLN A 102 -18.20 1.96 1.19
C GLN A 102 -18.55 3.41 1.53
N GLU A 103 -18.68 3.70 2.84
CA GLU A 103 -18.94 5.06 3.32
C GLU A 103 -17.82 6.02 2.94
N PHE A 104 -16.57 5.60 3.12
CA PHE A 104 -15.38 6.36 2.70
C PHE A 104 -15.35 6.64 1.19
N CYS A 105 -15.59 5.63 0.36
CA CYS A 105 -15.61 5.80 -1.10
C CYS A 105 -16.70 6.78 -1.55
N ARG A 106 -17.89 6.69 -0.95
CA ARG A 106 -18.99 7.62 -1.22
C ARG A 106 -18.67 9.04 -0.78
N GLU A 107 -18.09 9.21 0.41
CA GLU A 107 -17.69 10.52 0.94
C GLU A 107 -16.67 11.23 0.04
N LEU A 108 -15.68 10.49 -0.47
CA LEU A 108 -14.61 11.04 -1.30
C LEU A 108 -14.93 11.05 -2.80
N GLY A 109 -16.07 10.51 -3.23
CA GLY A 109 -16.42 10.38 -4.64
C GLY A 109 -15.49 9.46 -5.43
N ILE A 110 -14.99 8.38 -4.80
CA ILE A 110 -14.09 7.41 -5.42
C ILE A 110 -14.88 6.59 -6.43
N ALA A 111 -14.41 6.58 -7.70
CA ALA A 111 -15.03 5.87 -8.81
C ALA A 111 -14.31 4.57 -9.20
N PHE A 112 -13.05 4.39 -8.81
CA PHE A 112 -12.31 3.15 -9.06
C PHE A 112 -12.67 2.06 -8.05
N SER A 113 -12.51 0.80 -8.46
CA SER A 113 -12.78 -0.35 -7.60
C SER A 113 -11.79 -0.47 -6.44
N VAL A 114 -12.25 -0.90 -5.27
CA VAL A 114 -11.45 -1.02 -4.04
C VAL A 114 -11.54 -2.44 -3.51
N GLY A 115 -10.39 -3.03 -3.21
CA GLY A 115 -10.26 -4.34 -2.55
C GLY A 115 -10.41 -4.25 -1.04
N LEU A 116 -10.83 -5.35 -0.43
CA LEU A 116 -11.08 -5.49 1.00
C LEU A 116 -10.15 -6.53 1.60
N ASP A 117 -9.42 -6.16 2.65
CA ASP A 117 -8.55 -7.02 3.43
C ASP A 117 -8.83 -6.82 4.94
N PRO A 118 -10.05 -7.23 5.42
CA PRO A 118 -10.52 -6.90 6.76
C PRO A 118 -9.71 -7.57 7.87
N ASP A 119 -9.12 -8.72 7.63
CA ASP A 119 -8.26 -9.46 8.55
C ASP A 119 -6.76 -9.18 8.37
N MET A 120 -6.41 -8.30 7.44
CA MET A 120 -5.03 -7.94 7.06
C MET A 120 -4.18 -9.11 6.55
N SER A 121 -4.80 -10.19 6.09
CA SER A 121 -4.09 -11.37 5.60
C SER A 121 -3.25 -11.11 4.36
N ILE A 122 -3.73 -10.22 3.47
CA ILE A 122 -3.00 -9.79 2.27
C ILE A 122 -1.92 -8.77 2.64
N TYR A 123 -2.28 -7.75 3.44
CA TYR A 123 -1.34 -6.72 3.88
C TYR A 123 -0.12 -7.31 4.58
N SER A 124 -0.32 -8.32 5.44
CA SER A 124 0.75 -8.97 6.20
C SER A 124 1.74 -9.76 5.36
N LEU A 125 1.46 -10.02 4.08
CA LEU A 125 2.43 -10.55 3.13
C LEU A 125 3.46 -9.50 2.69
N TYR A 126 3.11 -8.22 2.73
CA TYR A 126 3.90 -7.11 2.22
C TYR A 126 4.56 -6.27 3.32
N ALA A 127 3.85 -6.09 4.44
CA ALA A 127 4.30 -5.21 5.51
C ALA A 127 3.65 -5.54 6.86
N THR A 128 4.27 -5.04 7.95
CA THR A 128 3.74 -5.18 9.31
C THR A 128 3.14 -3.88 9.86
N ARG A 129 3.54 -2.70 9.35
CA ARG A 129 3.10 -1.38 9.86
C ARG A 129 3.01 -0.36 8.74
N TYR A 130 2.33 0.75 9.06
CA TYR A 130 2.16 1.96 8.27
C TYR A 130 1.25 1.83 7.05
N VAL A 131 0.56 2.90 6.76
CA VAL A 131 -0.19 3.20 5.53
C VAL A 131 -0.13 4.71 5.27
N PRO A 132 -0.21 5.17 4.00
CA PRO A 132 -0.33 4.36 2.80
C PRO A 132 0.95 3.59 2.48
N ARG A 133 0.81 2.43 1.83
CA ARG A 133 1.93 1.70 1.21
C ARG A 133 1.68 1.51 -0.26
N ASN A 134 2.66 1.88 -1.06
CA ASN A 134 2.57 1.83 -2.51
C ASN A 134 3.63 0.85 -3.04
N PHE A 135 3.18 -0.12 -3.84
CA PHE A 135 4.04 -1.06 -4.52
C PHE A 135 3.75 -1.00 -6.01
N ILE A 136 4.80 -0.90 -6.84
CA ILE A 136 4.65 -1.05 -8.28
C ILE A 136 5.15 -2.45 -8.64
N ILE A 137 4.30 -3.19 -9.34
CA ILE A 137 4.56 -4.56 -9.78
C ILE A 137 4.64 -4.54 -11.31
N SER A 138 5.69 -5.13 -11.85
CA SER A 138 5.92 -5.26 -13.28
C SER A 138 4.96 -6.25 -13.94
N PRO A 139 4.82 -6.25 -15.28
CA PRO A 139 3.98 -7.21 -16.01
C PRO A 139 4.34 -8.67 -15.80
N ASN A 140 5.56 -8.96 -15.40
CA ASN A 140 6.02 -10.32 -15.07
C ASN A 140 5.98 -10.63 -13.55
N GLY A 141 5.30 -9.79 -12.74
CA GLY A 141 5.04 -10.06 -11.33
C GLY A 141 6.14 -9.62 -10.36
N LYS A 142 7.20 -8.93 -10.80
CA LYS A 142 8.27 -8.48 -9.92
C LYS A 142 8.01 -7.10 -9.33
N LEU A 143 8.39 -6.90 -8.10
CA LEU A 143 8.34 -5.60 -7.42
C LEU A 143 9.37 -4.64 -8.04
N LEU A 144 8.91 -3.47 -8.47
CA LEU A 144 9.73 -2.37 -9.01
C LEU A 144 9.90 -1.23 -8.01
N LEU A 145 8.92 -1.03 -7.13
CA LEU A 145 8.90 0.03 -6.13
C LEU A 145 8.24 -0.47 -4.84
N SER A 146 8.72 0.02 -3.72
CA SER A 146 8.11 -0.10 -2.39
C SER A 146 8.27 1.21 -1.65
N GLU A 147 7.16 1.95 -1.45
CA GLU A 147 7.16 3.25 -0.80
C GLU A 147 6.10 3.33 0.28
N THR A 148 6.44 4.00 1.36
CA THR A 148 5.57 4.26 2.49
C THR A 148 5.38 5.76 2.63
N ASP A 149 4.27 6.12 3.26
CA ASP A 149 3.91 7.50 3.52
C ASP A 149 3.47 8.30 2.28
N TYR A 150 2.98 9.49 2.53
CA TYR A 150 2.48 10.43 1.55
C TYR A 150 3.28 11.73 1.63
N ALA A 151 4.41 11.77 0.92
CA ALA A 151 5.05 13.04 0.61
C ALA A 151 4.28 13.74 -0.52
N ALA A 152 4.31 15.08 -0.56
CA ALA A 152 3.66 15.85 -1.63
C ALA A 152 4.15 15.48 -3.05
N THR A 153 5.30 14.80 -3.13
CA THR A 153 5.94 14.34 -4.37
C THR A 153 5.58 12.90 -4.76
N ILE A 154 4.83 12.18 -3.93
CA ILE A 154 4.58 10.74 -4.15
C ILE A 154 3.95 10.46 -5.52
N HIS A 155 2.96 11.26 -5.94
CA HIS A 155 2.31 11.06 -7.23
C HIS A 155 3.30 11.19 -8.40
N ARG A 156 4.24 12.15 -8.32
CA ARG A 156 5.27 12.30 -9.35
C ARG A 156 6.16 11.07 -9.41
N LEU A 157 6.63 10.58 -8.27
CA LEU A 157 7.43 9.35 -8.21
C LEU A 157 6.67 8.15 -8.78
N LEU A 158 5.41 7.96 -8.40
CA LEU A 158 4.57 6.88 -8.92
C LEU A 158 4.39 6.98 -10.44
N ILE A 159 4.11 8.18 -10.97
CA ILE A 159 3.97 8.43 -12.41
C ILE A 159 5.26 8.07 -13.15
N GLU A 160 6.41 8.59 -12.70
CA GLU A 160 7.72 8.33 -13.31
C GLU A 160 8.03 6.82 -13.35
N GLN A 161 7.79 6.12 -12.26
CA GLN A 161 8.04 4.67 -12.17
C GLN A 161 7.06 3.84 -13.02
N ILE A 162 5.79 4.23 -13.08
CA ILE A 162 4.79 3.57 -13.95
C ILE A 162 5.17 3.78 -15.42
N GLU A 163 5.50 5.01 -15.82
CA GLU A 163 5.93 5.33 -17.19
C GLU A 163 7.16 4.51 -17.60
N GLN A 164 8.17 4.43 -16.73
CA GLN A 164 9.37 3.63 -16.97
C GLN A 164 9.04 2.14 -17.13
N ALA A 165 8.19 1.59 -16.27
CA ALA A 165 7.77 0.19 -16.33
C ALA A 165 7.00 -0.13 -17.62
N LEU A 166 6.14 0.78 -18.08
CA LEU A 166 5.38 0.63 -19.33
C LEU A 166 6.26 0.66 -20.58
N GLN A 167 7.33 1.47 -20.60
CA GLN A 167 8.27 1.53 -21.73
C GLN A 167 9.11 0.25 -21.90
N THR A 168 9.38 -0.44 -20.79
CA THR A 168 10.17 -1.69 -20.82
C THR A 168 9.36 -2.89 -21.34
N THR A 169 8.07 -2.73 -21.57
CA THR A 169 7.11 -3.79 -21.92
C THR A 169 6.61 -3.69 -23.36
N GLU A 170 6.91 -2.60 -24.07
CA GLU A 170 6.69 -2.41 -25.51
C GLU A 170 7.90 -2.94 -26.31
#